data_efe0014dcbda942c20ccf0d49cc1e116
#
_entry.id   efe0014dcbda942c20ccf0d49cc1e116
#
_cell.length_a   1.000
_cell.length_b   1.000
_cell.length_c   1.000
_cell.angle_alpha   90.00
_cell.angle_beta   90.00
_cell.angle_gamma   90.00
#
_symmetry.space_group_name_H-M   'P 1'
#
loop_
_entity.id
_entity.type
_entity.pdbx_description
1 polymer ?
#
loop_
_entity_poly.entity_id
_entity_poly.type
_entity_poly.pdbx_seq_one_letter_code
_entity_poly.pdbx_strand_id
1 'polypeptide(L)'
;MIQSSSPSSSDPGRWIRAALVLFPAGTVLLGIASFGIWQWKKDRAADRSFKYALALKREISLGGMEKHNDLLRVVLKQTDALQAVPGYLQSTMGEENMGYTVRRDRFQNAGVECSNVDTELAGRQMPYDVTMVLVSYGAGEESDALGLATMLSIAHELTGQPMLRTLRFATLPRVPGAVEKMAERLRSEGDRVKFLHVLGSIPEHLEEVWGVKALGTAVEKHALPATTMDAVAFAKALRYKLLQEVGQP
;
A
#
# COMPACT_ATOMS: atom_id res chain seq x y z
N MET A 1 82.45 30.59 -6.39
CA MET A 1 81.28 31.18 -5.68
C MET A 1 80.11 30.25 -5.84
N ILE A 2 79.78 29.49 -4.85
CA ILE A 2 78.69 28.54 -4.83
C ILE A 2 77.59 29.19 -3.96
N GLN A 3 76.50 29.64 -4.58
CA GLN A 3 75.30 30.13 -3.85
C GLN A 3 74.54 28.95 -3.37
N SER A 4 74.49 28.77 -2.06
CA SER A 4 73.57 27.82 -1.39
C SER A 4 72.17 28.42 -1.31
N SER A 5 71.25 27.90 -2.09
CA SER A 5 69.86 28.20 -1.94
C SER A 5 69.29 27.52 -0.68
N SER A 6 68.92 28.31 0.33
CA SER A 6 68.25 27.85 1.52
C SER A 6 66.81 27.30 1.18
N PRO A 7 66.41 26.18 1.77
CA PRO A 7 65.07 25.67 1.58
C PRO A 7 64.09 26.62 2.27
N SER A 8 62.99 26.97 1.51
CA SER A 8 61.90 27.78 2.02
C SER A 8 61.17 27.04 3.15
N SER A 9 61.22 27.61 4.35
CA SER A 9 60.49 27.13 5.51
C SER A 9 58.95 27.18 5.20
N SER A 10 58.38 26.05 5.02
CA SER A 10 56.93 25.95 4.90
C SER A 10 56.31 26.38 6.23
N ASP A 11 55.63 27.52 6.22
CA ASP A 11 54.98 28.10 7.39
C ASP A 11 53.86 27.16 7.88
N PRO A 12 54.02 26.48 9.04
CA PRO A 12 53.04 25.49 9.54
C PRO A 12 51.69 26.12 9.83
N GLY A 13 51.60 27.43 10.05
CA GLY A 13 50.33 28.15 10.28
C GLY A 13 49.42 28.21 9.08
N ARG A 14 49.95 28.12 7.85
CA ARG A 14 49.15 28.11 6.63
C ARG A 14 48.39 26.78 6.47
N TRP A 15 49.02 25.67 6.82
CA TRP A 15 48.41 24.34 6.73
C TRP A 15 47.29 24.16 7.77
N ILE A 16 47.46 24.67 8.98
CA ILE A 16 46.46 24.63 10.04
C ILE A 16 45.22 25.44 9.64
N ARG A 17 45.41 26.65 9.08
CA ARG A 17 44.28 27.47 8.59
C ARG A 17 43.55 26.83 7.41
N ALA A 18 44.27 26.25 6.47
CA ALA A 18 43.71 25.53 5.35
C ALA A 18 42.90 24.29 5.84
N ALA A 19 43.41 23.52 6.79
CA ALA A 19 42.73 22.37 7.35
C ALA A 19 41.48 22.77 8.12
N LEU A 20 41.44 23.86 8.85
CA LEU A 20 40.28 24.39 9.58
C LEU A 20 39.12 24.80 8.67
N VAL A 21 39.39 25.22 7.44
CA VAL A 21 38.38 25.60 6.45
C VAL A 21 37.98 24.40 5.60
N LEU A 22 38.95 23.57 5.19
CA LEU A 22 38.70 22.44 4.30
C LEU A 22 37.99 21.26 5.00
N PHE A 23 38.22 21.06 6.29
CA PHE A 23 37.61 19.95 7.02
C PHE A 23 36.08 20.06 7.14
N PRO A 24 35.50 21.22 7.56
CA PRO A 24 34.05 21.38 7.57
C PRO A 24 33.42 21.31 6.18
N ALA A 25 34.07 21.92 5.17
CA ALA A 25 33.58 21.84 3.79
C ALA A 25 33.61 20.42 3.24
N GLY A 26 34.67 19.66 3.54
CA GLY A 26 34.79 18.25 3.16
C GLY A 26 33.74 17.35 3.82
N THR A 27 33.43 17.57 5.09
CA THR A 27 32.39 16.81 5.81
C THR A 27 31.00 17.09 5.26
N VAL A 28 30.70 18.34 4.91
CA VAL A 28 29.40 18.69 4.27
C VAL A 28 29.28 18.05 2.90
N LEU A 29 30.34 18.11 2.06
CA LEU A 29 30.34 17.47 0.75
C LEU A 29 30.19 15.94 0.83
N LEU A 30 30.88 15.30 1.78
CA LEU A 30 30.72 13.88 2.04
C LEU A 30 29.31 13.52 2.51
N GLY A 31 28.69 14.36 3.34
CA GLY A 31 27.29 14.19 3.77
C GLY A 31 26.31 14.26 2.59
N ILE A 32 26.44 15.25 1.72
CA ILE A 32 25.60 15.40 0.52
C ILE A 32 25.82 14.22 -0.44
N ALA A 33 27.07 13.82 -0.68
CA ALA A 33 27.38 12.68 -1.54
C ALA A 33 26.83 11.37 -0.97
N SER A 34 26.96 11.14 0.34
CA SER A 34 26.43 9.95 1.01
C SER A 34 24.89 9.91 0.95
N PHE A 35 24.22 11.04 1.15
CA PHE A 35 22.77 11.17 1.01
C PHE A 35 22.32 10.92 -0.43
N GLY A 36 23.01 11.49 -1.42
CA GLY A 36 22.73 11.26 -2.83
C GLY A 36 22.89 9.78 -3.23
N ILE A 37 23.96 9.12 -2.75
CA ILE A 37 24.18 7.68 -2.99
C ILE A 37 23.10 6.83 -2.31
N TRP A 38 22.69 7.20 -1.08
CA TRP A 38 21.62 6.51 -0.37
C TRP A 38 20.28 6.64 -1.08
N GLN A 39 19.92 7.85 -1.49
CA GLN A 39 18.70 8.12 -2.28
C GLN A 39 18.71 7.32 -3.58
N TRP A 40 19.82 7.39 -4.33
CA TRP A 40 19.97 6.65 -5.59
C TRP A 40 19.92 5.12 -5.43
N LYS A 41 20.49 4.58 -4.32
CA LYS A 41 20.34 3.15 -4.00
C LYS A 41 18.89 2.79 -3.67
N LYS A 42 18.17 3.66 -2.96
CA LYS A 42 16.75 3.47 -2.63
C LYS A 42 15.90 3.46 -3.90
N ASP A 43 16.11 4.42 -4.80
CA ASP A 43 15.39 4.50 -6.07
C ASP A 43 15.70 3.30 -6.98
N ARG A 44 16.96 2.85 -7.04
CA ARG A 44 17.32 1.64 -7.78
C ARG A 44 16.79 0.34 -7.16
N ALA A 45 16.63 0.28 -5.85
CA ALA A 45 15.99 -0.86 -5.20
C ALA A 45 14.49 -0.91 -5.54
N ALA A 46 13.83 0.25 -5.51
CA ALA A 46 12.43 0.39 -5.95
C ALA A 46 12.25 0.02 -7.43
N ASP A 47 13.12 0.49 -8.31
CA ASP A 47 13.10 0.15 -9.75
C ASP A 47 13.37 -1.35 -10.01
N ARG A 48 14.23 -1.99 -9.23
CA ARG A 48 14.49 -3.43 -9.37
C ARG A 48 13.32 -4.26 -8.89
N SER A 49 12.71 -3.90 -7.77
CA SER A 49 11.50 -4.58 -7.27
C SER A 49 10.33 -4.40 -8.24
N PHE A 50 10.19 -3.23 -8.83
CA PHE A 50 9.21 -2.93 -9.88
C PHE A 50 9.44 -3.78 -11.15
N LYS A 51 10.66 -3.83 -11.67
CA LYS A 51 11.01 -4.66 -12.86
C LYS A 51 10.85 -6.15 -12.58
N TYR A 52 11.17 -6.61 -11.37
CA TYR A 52 10.97 -8.00 -10.96
C TYR A 52 9.48 -8.33 -10.85
N ALA A 53 8.69 -7.40 -10.30
CA ALA A 53 7.23 -7.54 -10.23
C ALA A 53 6.57 -7.60 -11.62
N LEU A 54 7.05 -6.80 -12.57
CA LEU A 54 6.60 -6.85 -13.98
C LEU A 54 7.02 -8.13 -14.71
N ALA A 55 8.18 -8.69 -14.37
CA ALA A 55 8.69 -9.92 -15.01
C ALA A 55 7.93 -11.18 -14.56
N LEU A 56 7.35 -11.19 -13.37
CA LEU A 56 6.44 -12.23 -12.91
C LEU A 56 5.06 -11.92 -13.48
N LYS A 57 4.60 -12.65 -14.50
CA LYS A 57 3.21 -12.59 -14.99
C LYS A 57 2.25 -12.83 -13.83
N ARG A 58 1.75 -11.76 -13.24
CA ARG A 58 0.82 -11.80 -12.10
C ARG A 58 -0.62 -11.69 -12.59
N GLU A 59 -1.02 -12.56 -13.51
CA GLU A 59 -2.37 -12.56 -14.05
C GLU A 59 -3.37 -13.10 -13.01
N ILE A 60 -4.55 -12.47 -12.95
CA ILE A 60 -5.68 -13.03 -12.21
C ILE A 60 -6.00 -14.39 -12.81
N SER A 61 -5.77 -15.44 -12.04
CA SER A 61 -5.96 -16.83 -12.45
C SER A 61 -6.96 -17.56 -11.55
N LEU A 62 -7.62 -18.57 -12.11
CA LEU A 62 -8.56 -19.40 -11.35
C LEU A 62 -7.86 -20.06 -10.17
N GLY A 63 -6.74 -20.73 -10.38
CA GLY A 63 -6.03 -21.45 -9.31
C GLY A 63 -5.49 -20.52 -8.21
N GLY A 64 -5.08 -19.29 -8.55
CA GLY A 64 -4.67 -18.29 -7.55
C GLY A 64 -5.86 -17.84 -6.70
N MET A 65 -7.01 -17.56 -7.33
CA MET A 65 -8.22 -17.14 -6.65
C MET A 65 -8.81 -18.25 -5.79
N GLU A 66 -8.87 -19.49 -6.29
CA GLU A 66 -9.31 -20.67 -5.54
C GLU A 66 -8.46 -20.87 -4.29
N LYS A 67 -7.13 -20.83 -4.43
CA LYS A 67 -6.21 -20.96 -3.29
C LYS A 67 -6.51 -19.92 -2.20
N HIS A 68 -6.68 -18.65 -2.55
CA HIS A 68 -7.00 -17.60 -1.59
C HIS A 68 -8.39 -17.81 -0.98
N ASN A 69 -9.38 -18.15 -1.80
CA ASN A 69 -10.75 -18.40 -1.34
C ASN A 69 -10.81 -19.56 -0.32
N ASP A 70 -10.16 -20.68 -0.61
CA ASP A 70 -10.17 -21.86 0.26
C ASP A 70 -9.47 -21.58 1.60
N LEU A 71 -8.31 -20.91 1.57
CA LEU A 71 -7.60 -20.52 2.79
C LEU A 71 -8.41 -19.53 3.62
N LEU A 72 -9.02 -18.52 2.99
CA LEU A 72 -9.85 -17.52 3.69
C LEU A 72 -11.12 -18.13 4.28
N ARG A 73 -11.75 -19.11 3.61
CA ARG A 73 -12.88 -19.86 4.18
C ARG A 73 -12.49 -20.59 5.46
N VAL A 74 -11.31 -21.19 5.50
CA VAL A 74 -10.79 -21.84 6.72
C VAL A 74 -10.53 -20.82 7.81
N VAL A 75 -9.90 -19.68 7.46
CA VAL A 75 -9.59 -18.62 8.44
C VAL A 75 -10.87 -17.97 9.00
N LEU A 76 -11.89 -17.72 8.16
CA LEU A 76 -13.15 -17.11 8.58
C LEU A 76 -13.99 -18.02 9.49
N LYS A 77 -13.80 -19.35 9.43
CA LYS A 77 -14.45 -20.30 10.35
C LYS A 77 -13.87 -20.31 11.76
N GLN A 78 -12.66 -19.78 11.95
CA GLN A 78 -12.00 -19.79 13.25
C GLN A 78 -12.71 -18.87 14.24
N THR A 79 -12.66 -19.21 15.51
CA THR A 79 -13.24 -18.40 16.59
C THR A 79 -12.58 -17.04 16.74
N ASP A 80 -11.34 -16.93 16.33
CA ASP A 80 -10.52 -15.71 16.32
C ASP A 80 -10.42 -15.07 14.91
N ALA A 81 -11.37 -15.34 14.01
CA ALA A 81 -11.38 -14.86 12.63
C ALA A 81 -11.15 -13.34 12.52
N LEU A 82 -11.65 -12.53 13.48
CA LEU A 82 -11.45 -11.08 13.49
C LEU A 82 -9.98 -10.66 13.67
N GLN A 83 -9.14 -11.56 14.20
CA GLN A 83 -7.69 -11.36 14.33
C GLN A 83 -6.91 -12.11 13.25
N ALA A 84 -7.37 -13.29 12.88
CA ALA A 84 -6.71 -14.17 11.92
C ALA A 84 -6.77 -13.62 10.48
N VAL A 85 -7.90 -13.07 10.06
CA VAL A 85 -8.05 -12.44 8.72
C VAL A 85 -7.06 -11.29 8.53
N PRO A 86 -6.96 -10.29 9.43
CA PRO A 86 -5.92 -9.26 9.33
C PRO A 86 -4.49 -9.81 9.27
N GLY A 87 -4.19 -10.86 10.02
CA GLY A 87 -2.90 -11.54 9.99
C GLY A 87 -2.60 -12.17 8.63
N TYR A 88 -3.58 -12.89 8.07
CA TYR A 88 -3.48 -13.47 6.74
C TYR A 88 -3.28 -12.42 5.65
N LEU A 89 -4.06 -11.34 5.68
CA LEU A 89 -3.95 -10.24 4.70
C LEU A 89 -2.60 -9.56 4.80
N GLN A 90 -2.12 -9.26 6.00
CA GLN A 90 -0.81 -8.65 6.22
C GLN A 90 0.31 -9.53 5.69
N SER A 91 0.27 -10.84 5.96
CA SER A 91 1.27 -11.78 5.45
C SER A 91 1.21 -11.89 3.92
N THR A 92 0.01 -11.95 3.34
CA THR A 92 -0.18 -12.16 1.89
C THR A 92 0.18 -10.91 1.09
N MET A 93 -0.27 -9.74 1.52
CA MET A 93 -0.04 -8.47 0.80
C MET A 93 1.32 -7.84 1.13
N GLY A 94 1.93 -8.22 2.23
CA GLY A 94 3.17 -7.63 2.76
C GLY A 94 4.34 -7.63 1.78
N GLU A 95 5.38 -6.88 2.15
CA GLU A 95 6.56 -6.59 1.32
C GLU A 95 7.27 -7.86 0.82
N GLU A 96 7.27 -8.94 1.62
CA GLU A 96 7.92 -10.21 1.29
C GLU A 96 7.17 -11.01 0.20
N ASN A 97 5.84 -10.82 0.07
CA ASN A 97 5.00 -11.58 -0.85
C ASN A 97 4.51 -10.74 -2.03
N MET A 98 3.58 -9.80 -1.79
CA MET A 98 3.06 -8.94 -2.85
C MET A 98 3.80 -7.61 -2.98
N GLY A 99 4.61 -7.22 -2.01
CA GLY A 99 5.42 -6.00 -2.04
C GLY A 99 4.69 -4.73 -1.59
N TYR A 100 3.58 -4.87 -0.87
CA TYR A 100 2.85 -3.74 -0.31
C TYR A 100 3.29 -3.41 1.11
N THR A 101 3.26 -2.12 1.45
CA THR A 101 3.28 -1.69 2.85
C THR A 101 1.86 -1.77 3.40
N VAL A 102 1.61 -2.76 4.26
CA VAL A 102 0.29 -3.02 4.83
C VAL A 102 0.13 -2.26 6.14
N ARG A 103 -0.96 -1.50 6.26
CA ARG A 103 -1.34 -0.76 7.47
C ARG A 103 -2.44 -1.48 8.21
N ARG A 104 -2.37 -1.45 9.54
CA ARG A 104 -3.39 -2.02 10.45
C ARG A 104 -3.82 -0.98 11.47
N ASP A 105 -5.09 -0.63 11.46
CA ASP A 105 -5.71 0.19 12.49
C ASP A 105 -6.37 -0.69 13.51
N ARG A 106 -5.71 -0.87 14.65
CA ARG A 106 -6.22 -1.68 15.74
C ARG A 106 -7.22 -0.89 16.59
N PHE A 107 -8.27 -1.57 17.01
CA PHE A 107 -9.27 -1.03 17.95
C PHE A 107 -9.92 -2.17 18.74
N GLN A 108 -10.58 -1.80 19.85
CA GLN A 108 -11.30 -2.76 20.68
C GLN A 108 -12.79 -2.70 20.39
N ASN A 109 -13.42 -3.86 20.23
CA ASN A 109 -14.86 -3.99 20.15
C ASN A 109 -15.32 -5.12 21.06
N ALA A 110 -16.16 -4.81 22.06
CA ALA A 110 -16.66 -5.76 23.07
C ALA A 110 -15.56 -6.63 23.70
N GLY A 111 -14.38 -6.07 23.95
CA GLY A 111 -13.23 -6.78 24.56
C GLY A 111 -12.41 -7.61 23.57
N VAL A 112 -12.76 -7.63 22.29
CA VAL A 112 -12.01 -8.31 21.24
C VAL A 112 -11.19 -7.28 20.46
N GLU A 113 -9.90 -7.57 20.25
CA GLU A 113 -9.07 -6.75 19.37
C GLU A 113 -9.48 -6.98 17.90
N CYS A 114 -9.86 -5.92 17.23
CA CYS A 114 -10.19 -5.91 15.81
C CYS A 114 -9.20 -5.01 15.04
N SER A 115 -9.12 -5.18 13.72
CA SER A 115 -8.28 -4.32 12.90
C SER A 115 -8.89 -4.07 11.54
N ASN A 116 -8.90 -2.81 11.12
CA ASN A 116 -8.99 -2.50 9.70
C ASN A 116 -7.62 -2.75 9.07
N VAL A 117 -7.60 -3.27 7.86
CA VAL A 117 -6.36 -3.50 7.11
C VAL A 117 -6.48 -2.81 5.77
N ASP A 118 -5.47 -2.06 5.39
CA ASP A 118 -5.40 -1.50 4.06
C ASP A 118 -3.97 -1.42 3.53
N THR A 119 -3.90 -1.25 2.23
CA THR A 119 -2.68 -1.00 1.48
C THR A 119 -2.98 -0.16 0.26
N GLU A 120 -1.95 0.45 -0.32
CA GLU A 120 -2.15 1.32 -1.47
C GLU A 120 -1.04 1.23 -2.52
N LEU A 121 -1.43 1.57 -3.75
CA LEU A 121 -0.54 1.99 -4.83
C LEU A 121 -0.64 3.51 -4.92
N ALA A 122 0.36 4.20 -4.39
CA ALA A 122 0.36 5.66 -4.31
C ALA A 122 0.35 6.30 -5.69
N GLY A 123 -0.55 7.26 -5.88
CA GLY A 123 -0.65 8.06 -7.10
C GLY A 123 0.52 9.02 -7.26
N ARG A 124 1.05 9.12 -8.49
CA ARG A 124 2.22 9.97 -8.78
C ARG A 124 1.87 11.46 -8.96
N GLN A 125 0.67 11.75 -9.47
CA GLN A 125 0.24 13.13 -9.76
C GLN A 125 -0.83 13.63 -8.81
N MET A 126 -1.75 12.76 -8.42
CA MET A 126 -2.87 13.07 -7.53
C MET A 126 -2.92 12.08 -6.35
N PRO A 127 -1.92 12.12 -5.44
CA PRO A 127 -1.78 11.12 -4.37
C PRO A 127 -2.93 11.14 -3.37
N TYR A 128 -3.61 12.28 -3.19
CA TYR A 128 -4.74 12.41 -2.26
C TYR A 128 -6.10 12.10 -2.91
N ASP A 129 -6.18 11.92 -4.22
CA ASP A 129 -7.38 11.45 -4.91
C ASP A 129 -7.36 9.93 -4.95
N VAL A 130 -8.27 9.31 -4.19
CA VAL A 130 -8.26 7.87 -3.93
C VAL A 130 -9.41 7.18 -4.65
N THR A 131 -9.09 6.12 -5.40
CA THR A 131 -10.03 5.06 -5.77
C THR A 131 -9.85 3.93 -4.76
N MET A 132 -10.93 3.49 -4.11
CA MET A 132 -10.86 2.48 -3.06
C MET A 132 -11.65 1.23 -3.43
N VAL A 133 -11.04 0.07 -3.22
CA VAL A 133 -11.71 -1.23 -3.23
C VAL A 133 -11.86 -1.69 -1.79
N LEU A 134 -13.09 -1.86 -1.35
CA LEU A 134 -13.46 -2.20 0.02
C LEU A 134 -14.12 -3.57 0.08
N VAL A 135 -13.67 -4.40 1.00
CA VAL A 135 -14.31 -5.67 1.38
C VAL A 135 -14.60 -5.66 2.87
N SER A 136 -15.83 -5.97 3.24
CA SER A 136 -16.16 -6.23 4.64
C SER A 136 -16.26 -7.73 4.90
N TYR A 137 -15.91 -8.16 6.12
CA TYR A 137 -15.96 -9.56 6.51
C TYR A 137 -16.49 -9.72 7.93
N GLY A 138 -17.16 -10.86 8.20
CA GLY A 138 -17.66 -11.24 9.52
C GLY A 138 -17.06 -12.56 9.99
N ALA A 139 -16.93 -12.75 11.30
CA ALA A 139 -16.56 -14.04 11.85
C ALA A 139 -17.63 -15.08 11.51
N GLY A 140 -17.24 -16.25 11.03
CA GLY A 140 -18.15 -17.32 10.59
C GLY A 140 -18.78 -17.15 9.19
N GLU A 141 -18.54 -16.03 8.52
CA GLU A 141 -19.15 -15.69 7.23
C GLU A 141 -18.25 -16.15 6.07
N GLU A 142 -18.33 -17.42 5.73
CA GLU A 142 -17.50 -18.01 4.65
C GLU A 142 -17.74 -17.38 3.27
N SER A 143 -18.91 -16.83 3.04
CA SER A 143 -19.25 -16.14 1.78
C SER A 143 -18.36 -14.93 1.51
N ASP A 144 -17.80 -14.32 2.55
CA ASP A 144 -16.90 -13.17 2.42
C ASP A 144 -15.52 -13.55 1.87
N ALA A 145 -15.15 -14.83 1.96
CA ALA A 145 -13.87 -15.33 1.44
C ALA A 145 -13.65 -14.98 -0.03
N LEU A 146 -14.71 -15.10 -0.85
CA LEU A 146 -14.63 -14.82 -2.28
C LEU A 146 -14.36 -13.34 -2.56
N GLY A 147 -14.97 -12.43 -1.79
CA GLY A 147 -14.71 -10.99 -1.88
C GLY A 147 -13.27 -10.64 -1.56
N LEU A 148 -12.75 -11.20 -0.47
CA LEU A 148 -11.35 -11.04 -0.06
C LEU A 148 -10.39 -11.65 -1.09
N ALA A 149 -10.67 -12.85 -1.61
CA ALA A 149 -9.86 -13.50 -2.64
C ALA A 149 -9.84 -12.71 -3.95
N THR A 150 -10.99 -12.14 -4.34
CA THR A 150 -11.12 -11.26 -5.51
C THR A 150 -10.26 -10.01 -5.34
N MET A 151 -10.35 -9.32 -4.22
CA MET A 151 -9.54 -8.15 -3.90
C MET A 151 -8.04 -8.49 -3.94
N LEU A 152 -7.63 -9.59 -3.29
CA LEU A 152 -6.22 -10.04 -3.28
C LEU A 152 -5.71 -10.35 -4.69
N SER A 153 -6.52 -10.98 -5.53
CA SER A 153 -6.14 -11.30 -6.91
C SER A 153 -5.92 -10.03 -7.75
N ILE A 154 -6.79 -9.02 -7.59
CA ILE A 154 -6.64 -7.72 -8.24
C ILE A 154 -5.39 -7.01 -7.71
N ALA A 155 -5.21 -6.94 -6.39
CA ALA A 155 -4.05 -6.33 -5.78
C ALA A 155 -2.75 -6.98 -6.26
N HIS A 156 -2.71 -8.31 -6.36
CA HIS A 156 -1.55 -9.05 -6.84
C HIS A 156 -1.20 -8.70 -8.29
N GLU A 157 -2.18 -8.63 -9.19
CA GLU A 157 -1.94 -8.26 -10.60
C GLU A 157 -1.46 -6.81 -10.74
N LEU A 158 -1.98 -5.90 -9.92
CA LEU A 158 -1.66 -4.47 -10.00
C LEU A 158 -0.38 -4.07 -9.24
N THR A 159 0.23 -5.00 -8.51
CA THR A 159 1.45 -4.72 -7.74
C THR A 159 2.53 -4.04 -8.58
N GLY A 160 3.03 -2.92 -8.08
CA GLY A 160 4.13 -2.16 -8.69
C GLY A 160 3.77 -1.42 -9.96
N GLN A 161 2.50 -1.42 -10.40
CA GLN A 161 2.08 -0.61 -11.53
C GLN A 161 2.04 0.88 -11.15
N PRO A 162 2.55 1.78 -12.00
CA PRO A 162 2.44 3.21 -11.75
C PRO A 162 1.02 3.68 -11.97
N MET A 163 0.52 4.52 -11.05
CA MET A 163 -0.83 5.09 -11.08
C MET A 163 -0.75 6.62 -11.07
N LEU A 164 -1.72 7.30 -11.68
CA LEU A 164 -1.83 8.76 -11.58
C LEU A 164 -2.48 9.16 -10.26
N ARG A 165 -3.56 8.47 -9.86
CA ARG A 165 -4.27 8.59 -8.58
C ARG A 165 -3.96 7.39 -7.70
N THR A 166 -4.16 7.54 -6.40
CA THR A 166 -3.96 6.43 -5.45
C THR A 166 -5.06 5.38 -5.60
N LEU A 167 -4.65 4.12 -5.72
CA LEU A 167 -5.54 2.97 -5.60
C LEU A 167 -5.32 2.32 -4.23
N ARG A 168 -6.38 2.25 -3.42
CA ARG A 168 -6.33 1.68 -2.07
C ARG A 168 -7.20 0.43 -2.00
N PHE A 169 -6.65 -0.62 -1.41
CA PHE A 169 -7.36 -1.85 -1.05
C PHE A 169 -7.58 -1.87 0.45
N ALA A 170 -8.81 -1.98 0.89
CA ALA A 170 -9.16 -1.93 2.30
C ALA A 170 -10.10 -3.05 2.72
N THR A 171 -9.92 -3.53 3.93
CA THR A 171 -10.81 -4.52 4.55
C THR A 171 -11.27 -4.06 5.91
N LEU A 172 -12.54 -4.26 6.19
CA LEU A 172 -13.18 -3.89 7.44
C LEU A 172 -13.87 -5.10 8.07
N PRO A 173 -13.62 -5.40 9.35
CA PRO A 173 -14.47 -6.34 10.07
C PRO A 173 -15.88 -5.73 10.22
N ARG A 174 -16.93 -6.56 10.09
CA ARG A 174 -18.32 -6.13 10.33
C ARG A 174 -18.61 -6.03 11.82
N VAL A 175 -17.99 -5.07 12.46
CA VAL A 175 -18.19 -4.74 13.87
C VAL A 175 -18.33 -3.22 14.03
N PRO A 176 -19.06 -2.77 15.07
CA PRO A 176 -19.15 -1.34 15.39
C PRO A 176 -17.79 -0.67 15.52
N GLY A 177 -17.66 0.55 15.01
CA GLY A 177 -16.42 1.34 15.06
C GLY A 177 -15.45 1.13 13.91
N ALA A 178 -15.59 0.06 13.09
CA ALA A 178 -14.67 -0.22 11.99
C ALA A 178 -14.73 0.85 10.89
N VAL A 179 -15.95 1.23 10.50
CA VAL A 179 -16.21 2.24 9.47
C VAL A 179 -15.73 3.61 9.92
N GLU A 180 -16.06 4.00 11.15
CA GLU A 180 -15.69 5.27 11.76
C GLU A 180 -14.17 5.42 11.85
N LYS A 181 -13.48 4.36 12.27
CA LYS A 181 -12.02 4.36 12.41
C LYS A 181 -11.32 4.55 11.06
N MET A 182 -11.80 3.88 10.02
CA MET A 182 -11.28 4.06 8.66
C MET A 182 -11.57 5.49 8.15
N ALA A 183 -12.79 6.02 8.39
CA ALA A 183 -13.15 7.37 7.99
C ALA A 183 -12.31 8.45 8.69
N GLU A 184 -12.03 8.28 9.99
CA GLU A 184 -11.17 9.15 10.77
C GLU A 184 -9.76 9.20 10.16
N ARG A 185 -9.21 8.05 9.79
CA ARG A 185 -7.89 7.98 9.20
C ARG A 185 -7.83 8.63 7.82
N LEU A 186 -8.77 8.34 6.92
CA LEU A 186 -8.85 8.98 5.61
C LEU A 186 -8.87 10.51 5.71
N ARG A 187 -9.64 11.04 6.68
CA ARG A 187 -9.68 12.49 6.93
C ARG A 187 -8.35 13.03 7.47
N SER A 188 -7.69 12.29 8.37
CA SER A 188 -6.40 12.71 8.96
C SER A 188 -5.27 12.72 7.93
N GLU A 189 -5.33 11.81 6.93
CA GLU A 189 -4.39 11.74 5.81
C GLU A 189 -4.71 12.76 4.70
N GLY A 190 -5.87 13.41 4.76
CA GLY A 190 -6.33 14.36 3.75
C GLY A 190 -6.82 13.70 2.46
N ASP A 191 -7.12 12.40 2.52
CA ASP A 191 -7.56 11.62 1.39
C ASP A 191 -8.97 11.98 0.93
N ARG A 192 -9.14 12.06 -0.38
CA ARG A 192 -10.41 12.34 -1.05
C ARG A 192 -10.82 11.12 -1.83
N VAL A 193 -11.69 10.28 -1.26
CA VAL A 193 -12.22 9.12 -1.96
C VAL A 193 -13.13 9.59 -3.10
N LYS A 194 -12.71 9.37 -4.33
CA LYS A 194 -13.46 9.72 -5.55
C LYS A 194 -14.36 8.59 -6.01
N PHE A 195 -13.83 7.38 -5.96
CA PHE A 195 -14.53 6.15 -6.33
C PHE A 195 -14.40 5.14 -5.19
N LEU A 196 -15.50 4.53 -4.82
CA LEU A 196 -15.58 3.49 -3.80
C LEU A 196 -16.27 2.25 -4.37
N HIS A 197 -15.51 1.19 -4.57
CA HIS A 197 -16.00 -0.11 -5.00
C HIS A 197 -16.15 -1.02 -3.77
N VAL A 198 -17.37 -1.37 -3.41
CA VAL A 198 -17.64 -2.29 -2.30
C VAL A 198 -17.93 -3.67 -2.87
N LEU A 199 -17.15 -4.67 -2.49
CA LEU A 199 -17.30 -6.06 -2.91
C LEU A 199 -18.04 -6.87 -1.86
N GLY A 200 -19.18 -7.43 -2.23
CA GLY A 200 -20.01 -8.24 -1.34
C GLY A 200 -20.86 -7.42 -0.37
N SER A 201 -20.84 -7.81 0.90
CA SER A 201 -21.68 -7.18 1.93
C SER A 201 -21.21 -5.75 2.24
N ILE A 202 -22.15 -4.84 2.39
CA ILE A 202 -21.89 -3.43 2.66
C ILE A 202 -21.89 -3.26 4.19
N PRO A 203 -20.85 -2.62 4.76
CA PRO A 203 -20.89 -2.25 6.17
C PRO A 203 -22.05 -1.29 6.46
N GLU A 204 -22.70 -1.46 7.60
CA GLU A 204 -23.73 -0.54 8.06
C GLU A 204 -23.16 0.88 8.20
N HIS A 205 -23.98 1.88 7.94
CA HIS A 205 -23.62 3.31 8.05
C HIS A 205 -22.44 3.80 7.19
N LEU A 206 -21.89 2.97 6.27
CA LEU A 206 -20.73 3.33 5.47
C LEU A 206 -20.93 4.67 4.73
N GLU A 207 -22.07 4.83 4.03
CA GLU A 207 -22.33 6.02 3.23
C GLU A 207 -22.54 7.28 4.08
N GLU A 208 -23.13 7.11 5.26
CA GLU A 208 -23.37 8.20 6.22
C GLU A 208 -22.06 8.66 6.87
N VAL A 209 -21.31 7.72 7.45
CA VAL A 209 -20.05 8.02 8.18
C VAL A 209 -18.98 8.61 7.27
N TRP A 210 -18.91 8.13 6.04
CA TRP A 210 -17.93 8.66 5.07
C TRP A 210 -18.40 9.92 4.36
N GLY A 211 -19.65 10.35 4.59
CA GLY A 211 -20.18 11.55 3.97
C GLY A 211 -20.20 11.50 2.46
N VAL A 212 -20.42 10.32 1.89
CA VAL A 212 -20.32 10.02 0.45
C VAL A 212 -21.02 11.06 -0.41
N LYS A 213 -22.25 11.46 -0.01
CA LYS A 213 -23.03 12.48 -0.74
C LYS A 213 -22.40 13.86 -0.68
N ALA A 214 -21.83 14.24 0.49
CA ALA A 214 -21.22 15.54 0.69
C ALA A 214 -19.88 15.69 -0.03
N LEU A 215 -19.13 14.58 -0.18
CA LEU A 215 -17.82 14.57 -0.81
C LEU A 215 -17.87 14.33 -2.33
N GLY A 216 -19.05 14.02 -2.89
CA GLY A 216 -19.21 13.68 -4.30
C GLY A 216 -18.54 12.36 -4.70
N THR A 217 -18.43 11.42 -3.74
CA THR A 217 -17.85 10.09 -3.98
C THR A 217 -18.81 9.24 -4.79
N ALA A 218 -18.36 8.67 -5.89
CA ALA A 218 -19.13 7.66 -6.62
C ALA A 218 -18.99 6.31 -5.92
N VAL A 219 -20.10 5.75 -5.43
CA VAL A 219 -20.14 4.43 -4.77
C VAL A 219 -20.71 3.41 -5.71
N GLU A 220 -19.96 2.35 -5.92
CA GLU A 220 -20.39 1.19 -6.68
C GLU A 220 -20.40 -0.06 -5.79
N LYS A 221 -21.55 -0.69 -5.74
CA LYS A 221 -21.80 -1.90 -4.97
C LYS A 221 -21.77 -3.09 -5.93
N HIS A 222 -20.88 -4.02 -5.68
CA HIS A 222 -20.70 -5.20 -6.51
C HIS A 222 -21.17 -6.44 -5.77
N ALA A 223 -22.24 -7.06 -6.25
CA ALA A 223 -22.60 -8.40 -5.82
C ALA A 223 -21.51 -9.37 -6.29
N LEU A 224 -21.06 -10.23 -5.38
CA LEU A 224 -20.08 -11.24 -5.74
C LEU A 224 -20.72 -12.35 -6.56
N PRO A 225 -20.03 -12.86 -7.59
CA PRO A 225 -20.48 -14.05 -8.33
C PRO A 225 -20.59 -15.27 -7.42
N ALA A 226 -21.44 -16.23 -7.84
CA ALA A 226 -21.66 -17.46 -7.07
C ALA A 226 -20.48 -18.44 -7.16
N THR A 227 -19.69 -18.39 -8.24
CA THR A 227 -18.59 -19.31 -8.48
C THR A 227 -17.25 -18.59 -8.57
N THR A 228 -16.17 -19.27 -8.23
CA THR A 228 -14.80 -18.72 -8.37
C THR A 228 -14.46 -18.44 -9.84
N MET A 229 -14.97 -19.24 -10.77
CA MET A 229 -14.75 -19.03 -12.21
C MET A 229 -15.34 -17.69 -12.68
N ASP A 230 -16.58 -17.41 -12.30
CA ASP A 230 -17.24 -16.13 -12.63
C ASP A 230 -16.56 -14.97 -11.91
N ALA A 231 -16.03 -15.19 -10.70
CA ALA A 231 -15.28 -14.21 -9.95
C ALA A 231 -13.96 -13.82 -10.63
N VAL A 232 -13.31 -14.73 -11.36
CA VAL A 232 -12.13 -14.40 -12.18
C VAL A 232 -12.50 -13.43 -13.30
N ALA A 233 -13.61 -13.68 -14.01
CA ALA A 233 -14.07 -12.78 -15.07
C ALA A 233 -14.45 -11.41 -14.50
N PHE A 234 -15.17 -11.41 -13.38
CA PHE A 234 -15.54 -10.21 -12.63
C PHE A 234 -14.30 -9.42 -12.18
N ALA A 235 -13.32 -10.09 -11.59
CA ALA A 235 -12.07 -9.45 -11.13
C ALA A 235 -11.30 -8.79 -12.28
N LYS A 236 -11.22 -9.44 -13.45
CA LYS A 236 -10.60 -8.87 -14.65
C LYS A 236 -11.34 -7.64 -15.15
N ALA A 237 -12.68 -7.68 -15.17
CA ALA A 237 -13.49 -6.53 -15.56
C ALA A 237 -13.35 -5.36 -14.58
N LEU A 238 -13.40 -5.63 -13.27
CA LEU A 238 -13.20 -4.61 -12.24
C LEU A 238 -11.78 -4.03 -12.30
N ARG A 239 -10.76 -4.85 -12.44
CA ARG A 239 -9.37 -4.39 -12.62
C ARG A 239 -9.25 -3.42 -13.80
N TYR A 240 -9.87 -3.72 -14.95
CA TYR A 240 -9.85 -2.82 -16.11
C TYR A 240 -10.51 -1.47 -15.78
N LYS A 241 -11.65 -1.49 -15.09
CA LYS A 241 -12.34 -0.28 -14.64
C LYS A 241 -11.48 0.55 -13.68
N LEU A 242 -10.87 -0.10 -12.68
CA LEU A 242 -9.98 0.56 -11.72
C LEU A 242 -8.83 1.28 -12.44
N LEU A 243 -8.22 0.66 -13.44
CA LEU A 243 -7.15 1.27 -14.23
C LEU A 243 -7.62 2.50 -15.02
N GLN A 244 -8.87 2.52 -15.49
CA GLN A 244 -9.44 3.71 -16.12
C GLN A 244 -9.65 4.85 -15.12
N GLU A 245 -10.13 4.56 -13.91
CA GLU A 245 -10.40 5.56 -12.87
C GLU A 245 -9.14 6.15 -12.26
N VAL A 246 -8.14 5.32 -11.97
CA VAL A 246 -6.87 5.80 -11.41
C VAL A 246 -5.98 6.46 -12.45
N GLY A 247 -6.17 6.14 -13.74
CA GLY A 247 -5.33 6.57 -14.85
C GLY A 247 -3.95 5.89 -14.82
N GLN A 248 -3.42 5.62 -15.99
CA GLN A 248 -2.03 5.19 -16.17
C GLN A 248 -1.23 6.38 -16.67
N PRO A 249 0.04 6.56 -16.22
CA PRO A 249 0.90 7.63 -16.70
C PRO A 249 1.36 7.39 -18.13
#